data_f4a4ce0cd040b134b963fb972b163d5e
#
_entry.id   f4a4ce0cd040b134b963fb972b163d5e
#
_cell.length_a   1.000
_cell.length_b   1.000
_cell.length_c   1.000
_cell.angle_alpha   90.00
_cell.angle_beta   90.00
_cell.angle_gamma   90.00
#
_symmetry.space_group_name_H-M   'P 1'
#
loop_
_entity.id
_entity.type
_entity.pdbx_description
1 polymer ?
#
loop_
_entity_poly.entity_id
_entity_poly.type
_entity_poly.pdbx_seq_one_letter_code
_entity_poly.pdbx_strand_id
1 'polypeptide(L)'
;MSASQALFRYQQLPVWTADTIPEALLSQHNTQEGTWGNLIVKKGRLKFYELSETGETLAEHELTPERDDWLIAPQQWHKIQAQTADTKIQLEFYCQAADYFHKKYGMSATHSAVRAAENIVPPGKALDMGCGQGRNALYLALQGFDVTAVDNNPMAVQNVQELAAREGLEVEAFEYDLNAANIQDDFNYIVATVVMMFLQPRFIPQVIANMQTRTKAGGYNLIVSAMDTEDFPCPMPFPFKFSEGELREYYQDWELVEYKEELGAMHAKDEFGNPIQFKFVTMLAKKPA
;
A
#
# COMPACT_ATOMS: atom_id res chain seq x y z
N MET A 1 6.85 22.31 -7.33
CA MET A 1 6.42 21.35 -8.39
C MET A 1 6.45 20.00 -7.75
N SER A 2 5.27 19.40 -7.52
CA SER A 2 5.13 18.04 -6.98
C SER A 2 5.90 17.08 -7.88
N ALA A 3 6.79 16.27 -7.34
CA ALA A 3 7.37 15.15 -8.04
C ALA A 3 6.21 14.28 -8.54
N SER A 4 6.13 14.09 -9.86
CA SER A 4 5.15 13.16 -10.47
C SER A 4 5.41 11.79 -9.82
N GLN A 5 4.50 11.32 -8.98
CA GLN A 5 4.62 9.99 -8.38
C GLN A 5 4.73 8.97 -9.50
N ALA A 6 5.75 8.12 -9.46
CA ALA A 6 5.98 7.10 -10.46
C ALA A 6 4.77 6.16 -10.52
N LEU A 7 4.31 5.88 -11.75
CA LEU A 7 3.25 4.91 -11.99
C LEU A 7 3.85 3.54 -12.30
N PHE A 8 3.26 2.50 -11.73
CA PHE A 8 3.69 1.11 -11.88
C PHE A 8 2.68 0.33 -12.71
N ARG A 9 3.14 -0.32 -13.80
CA ARG A 9 2.28 -1.17 -14.63
C ARG A 9 1.96 -2.45 -13.91
N TYR A 10 0.70 -2.66 -13.57
CA TYR A 10 0.24 -3.87 -12.90
C TYR A 10 -0.46 -4.87 -13.84
N GLN A 11 -0.94 -4.40 -15.00
CA GLN A 11 -1.61 -5.25 -15.99
C GLN A 11 -1.36 -4.79 -17.41
N GLN A 12 -1.21 -5.74 -18.33
CA GLN A 12 -1.16 -5.52 -19.77
C GLN A 12 -2.17 -6.45 -20.42
N LEU A 13 -3.05 -5.89 -21.25
CA LEU A 13 -4.07 -6.63 -21.95
C LEU A 13 -3.57 -7.11 -23.33
N PRO A 14 -4.22 -8.13 -23.92
CA PRO A 14 -3.89 -8.58 -25.28
C PRO A 14 -4.01 -7.45 -26.30
N VAL A 15 -3.37 -7.62 -27.44
CA VAL A 15 -3.58 -6.73 -28.58
C VAL A 15 -4.94 -7.07 -29.23
N TRP A 16 -5.77 -6.04 -29.44
CA TRP A 16 -7.04 -6.14 -30.15
C TRP A 16 -6.94 -5.54 -31.56
N THR A 17 -7.63 -6.15 -32.51
CA THR A 17 -7.89 -5.60 -33.84
C THR A 17 -9.20 -4.84 -33.86
N ALA A 18 -9.47 -4.07 -34.92
CA ALA A 18 -10.73 -3.33 -35.08
C ALA A 18 -11.99 -4.20 -34.80
N ASP A 19 -11.95 -5.49 -35.18
CA ASP A 19 -13.06 -6.42 -35.03
C ASP A 19 -13.12 -7.12 -33.67
N THR A 20 -12.05 -7.03 -32.86
CA THR A 20 -11.94 -7.74 -31.57
C THR A 20 -11.87 -6.80 -30.36
N ILE A 21 -11.97 -5.48 -30.57
CA ILE A 21 -12.09 -4.51 -29.48
C ILE A 21 -13.33 -4.85 -28.66
N PRO A 22 -13.22 -5.02 -27.32
CA PRO A 22 -14.37 -5.30 -26.47
C PRO A 22 -15.44 -4.21 -26.59
N GLU A 23 -16.72 -4.61 -26.69
CA GLU A 23 -17.85 -3.70 -26.84
C GLU A 23 -17.92 -2.64 -25.71
N ALA A 24 -17.50 -3.03 -24.50
CA ALA A 24 -17.44 -2.12 -23.37
C ALA A 24 -16.53 -0.90 -23.62
N LEU A 25 -15.47 -1.03 -24.43
CA LEU A 25 -14.58 0.08 -24.77
C LEU A 25 -15.12 0.97 -25.89
N LEU A 26 -16.08 0.47 -26.68
CA LEU A 26 -16.74 1.21 -27.75
C LEU A 26 -17.90 2.07 -27.24
N SER A 27 -18.36 1.83 -26.02
CA SER A 27 -19.40 2.58 -25.32
C SER A 27 -18.81 3.43 -24.20
N GLN A 28 -19.61 4.32 -23.63
CA GLN A 28 -19.19 5.16 -22.50
C GLN A 28 -18.77 4.29 -21.31
N HIS A 29 -17.54 4.48 -20.84
CA HIS A 29 -16.97 3.85 -19.65
C HIS A 29 -15.91 4.76 -19.03
N ASN A 30 -15.42 4.40 -17.83
CA ASN A 30 -14.32 5.08 -17.18
C ASN A 30 -13.31 4.08 -16.59
N THR A 31 -12.14 4.57 -16.23
CA THR A 31 -11.17 3.84 -15.42
C THR A 31 -11.57 3.86 -13.94
N GLN A 32 -11.20 2.81 -13.21
CA GLN A 32 -11.42 2.76 -11.77
C GLN A 32 -10.60 3.82 -11.04
N GLU A 33 -11.01 4.16 -9.83
CA GLU A 33 -10.24 5.01 -8.93
C GLU A 33 -8.81 4.46 -8.74
N GLY A 34 -7.80 5.35 -8.75
CA GLY A 34 -6.40 4.98 -8.64
C GLY A 34 -5.87 4.10 -9.78
N THR A 35 -6.55 4.07 -10.93
CA THR A 35 -6.15 3.33 -12.13
C THR A 35 -5.96 4.26 -13.31
N TRP A 36 -4.76 4.29 -13.86
CA TRP A 36 -4.46 4.94 -15.13
C TRP A 36 -4.45 3.91 -16.24
N GLY A 37 -5.03 4.25 -17.41
CA GLY A 37 -4.94 3.45 -18.61
C GLY A 37 -3.92 4.06 -19.58
N ASN A 38 -3.01 3.27 -20.13
CA ASN A 38 -2.16 3.67 -21.25
C ASN A 38 -2.66 2.98 -22.51
N LEU A 39 -3.23 3.76 -23.43
CA LEU A 39 -3.80 3.27 -24.68
C LEU A 39 -2.79 3.45 -25.82
N ILE A 40 -2.32 2.32 -26.34
CA ILE A 40 -1.27 2.25 -27.33
C ILE A 40 -1.87 1.82 -28.68
N VAL A 41 -1.75 2.65 -29.71
CA VAL A 41 -2.09 2.28 -31.09
C VAL A 41 -0.88 1.65 -31.75
N LYS A 42 -0.96 0.34 -32.03
CA LYS A 42 0.15 -0.42 -32.70
C LYS A 42 0.12 -0.31 -34.21
N LYS A 43 -1.08 -0.09 -34.82
CA LYS A 43 -1.29 0.05 -36.23
C LYS A 43 -2.62 0.77 -36.52
N GLY A 44 -2.71 1.47 -37.67
CA GLY A 44 -3.90 2.13 -38.10
C GLY A 44 -4.20 3.42 -37.35
N ARG A 45 -5.48 3.77 -37.21
CA ARG A 45 -5.94 4.99 -36.55
C ARG A 45 -7.08 4.68 -35.60
N LEU A 46 -7.08 5.35 -34.44
CA LEU A 46 -8.10 5.23 -33.42
C LEU A 46 -8.61 6.63 -33.05
N LYS A 47 -9.90 6.78 -32.89
CA LYS A 47 -10.51 7.97 -32.31
C LYS A 47 -10.77 7.73 -30.82
N PHE A 48 -10.33 8.65 -29.99
CA PHE A 48 -10.58 8.69 -28.56
C PHE A 48 -11.53 9.85 -28.26
N TYR A 49 -12.62 9.60 -27.56
CA TYR A 49 -13.60 10.59 -27.15
C TYR A 49 -13.52 10.79 -25.65
N GLU A 50 -13.22 12.00 -25.21
CA GLU A 50 -13.43 12.38 -23.82
C GLU A 50 -14.90 12.70 -23.60
N LEU A 51 -15.49 12.14 -22.56
CA LEU A 51 -16.91 12.27 -22.27
C LEU A 51 -17.15 12.91 -20.91
N SER A 52 -18.27 13.59 -20.76
CA SER A 52 -18.83 13.89 -19.43
C SER A 52 -19.42 12.63 -18.80
N GLU A 53 -19.74 12.69 -17.52
CA GLU A 53 -20.47 11.61 -16.82
C GLU A 53 -21.84 11.33 -17.45
N THR A 54 -22.46 12.35 -18.07
CA THR A 54 -23.76 12.23 -18.79
C THR A 54 -23.62 11.72 -20.22
N GLY A 55 -22.37 11.49 -20.71
CA GLY A 55 -22.11 10.94 -22.05
C GLY A 55 -21.94 11.98 -23.14
N GLU A 56 -21.92 13.26 -22.82
CA GLU A 56 -21.64 14.32 -23.79
C GLU A 56 -20.17 14.31 -24.20
N THR A 57 -19.88 14.46 -25.49
CA THR A 57 -18.50 14.56 -26.00
C THR A 57 -17.90 15.91 -25.64
N LEU A 58 -16.85 15.90 -24.83
CA LEU A 58 -16.10 17.08 -24.42
C LEU A 58 -14.95 17.39 -25.39
N ALA A 59 -14.25 16.33 -25.84
CA ALA A 59 -13.15 16.44 -26.79
C ALA A 59 -13.01 15.17 -27.63
N GLU A 60 -12.38 15.30 -28.80
CA GLU A 60 -12.06 14.20 -29.69
C GLU A 60 -10.57 14.24 -30.05
N HIS A 61 -9.91 13.08 -30.00
CA HIS A 61 -8.50 12.95 -30.33
C HIS A 61 -8.29 11.83 -31.34
N GLU A 62 -7.45 12.06 -32.32
CA GLU A 62 -6.97 11.02 -33.24
C GLU A 62 -5.64 10.49 -32.69
N LEU A 63 -5.58 9.17 -32.49
CA LEU A 63 -4.40 8.47 -32.02
C LEU A 63 -3.85 7.58 -33.15
N THR A 64 -2.53 7.61 -33.31
CA THR A 64 -1.79 6.86 -34.32
C THR A 64 -0.57 6.19 -33.65
N PRO A 65 0.14 5.26 -34.33
CA PRO A 65 1.32 4.62 -33.78
C PRO A 65 2.46 5.57 -33.37
N GLU A 66 2.51 6.77 -33.95
CA GLU A 66 3.51 7.79 -33.63
C GLU A 66 3.19 8.53 -32.32
N ARG A 67 1.96 8.38 -31.81
CA ARG A 67 1.53 8.90 -30.52
C ARG A 67 1.27 7.73 -29.58
N ASP A 68 2.32 7.30 -28.89
CA ASP A 68 2.38 6.05 -28.13
C ASP A 68 2.16 6.21 -26.59
N ASP A 69 1.79 7.41 -26.13
CA ASP A 69 1.71 7.81 -24.74
C ASP A 69 0.34 8.40 -24.33
N TRP A 70 -0.76 7.84 -24.83
CA TRP A 70 -2.09 8.33 -24.44
C TRP A 70 -2.50 7.80 -23.07
N LEU A 71 -2.23 8.60 -22.02
CA LEU A 71 -2.55 8.26 -20.64
C LEU A 71 -3.97 8.74 -20.27
N ILE A 72 -4.81 7.79 -19.89
CA ILE A 72 -6.19 8.00 -19.41
C ILE A 72 -6.14 8.11 -17.89
N ALA A 73 -6.64 9.22 -17.33
CA ALA A 73 -6.66 9.45 -15.91
C ALA A 73 -7.69 8.57 -15.17
N PRO A 74 -7.52 8.33 -13.85
CA PRO A 74 -8.55 7.66 -13.06
C PRO A 74 -9.91 8.34 -13.18
N GLN A 75 -10.97 7.52 -13.28
CA GLN A 75 -12.36 7.96 -13.38
C GLN A 75 -12.70 8.85 -14.59
N GLN A 76 -11.78 8.98 -15.56
CA GLN A 76 -12.04 9.73 -16.79
C GLN A 76 -13.02 8.98 -17.68
N TRP A 77 -14.20 9.57 -17.95
CA TRP A 77 -15.19 9.03 -18.86
C TRP A 77 -14.74 9.15 -20.31
N HIS A 78 -14.83 8.05 -21.04
CA HIS A 78 -14.37 8.01 -22.44
C HIS A 78 -15.00 6.86 -23.23
N LYS A 79 -14.76 6.87 -24.54
CA LYS A 79 -14.96 5.73 -25.45
C LYS A 79 -13.96 5.80 -26.58
N ILE A 80 -13.77 4.70 -27.28
CA ILE A 80 -12.87 4.61 -28.43
C ILE A 80 -13.60 4.12 -29.69
N GLN A 81 -13.03 4.42 -30.86
CA GLN A 81 -13.55 3.96 -32.14
C GLN A 81 -12.42 3.74 -33.14
N ALA A 82 -12.29 2.53 -33.69
CA ALA A 82 -11.37 2.25 -34.79
C ALA A 82 -11.77 3.05 -36.01
N GLN A 83 -10.79 3.72 -36.67
CA GLN A 83 -11.01 4.54 -37.87
C GLN A 83 -10.57 3.82 -39.13
N THR A 84 -9.75 2.78 -39.04
CA THR A 84 -9.27 1.96 -40.17
C THR A 84 -9.44 0.48 -39.86
N ALA A 85 -9.68 -0.33 -40.87
CA ALA A 85 -9.90 -1.78 -40.70
C ALA A 85 -8.64 -2.53 -40.15
N ASP A 86 -7.45 -1.96 -40.36
CA ASP A 86 -6.20 -2.51 -39.90
C ASP A 86 -5.77 -2.01 -38.48
N THR A 87 -6.66 -1.25 -37.82
CA THR A 87 -6.41 -0.75 -36.46
C THR A 87 -6.07 -1.88 -35.49
N LYS A 88 -4.96 -1.72 -34.77
CA LYS A 88 -4.54 -2.60 -33.66
C LYS A 88 -4.20 -1.76 -32.45
N ILE A 89 -4.75 -2.11 -31.30
CA ILE A 89 -4.54 -1.39 -30.04
C ILE A 89 -4.12 -2.34 -28.92
N GLN A 90 -3.46 -1.79 -27.92
CA GLN A 90 -3.15 -2.46 -26.66
C GLN A 90 -3.42 -1.51 -25.52
N LEU A 91 -3.94 -2.04 -24.41
CA LEU A 91 -4.20 -1.27 -23.20
C LEU A 91 -3.36 -1.84 -22.06
N GLU A 92 -2.69 -0.95 -21.35
CA GLU A 92 -1.94 -1.25 -20.14
C GLU A 92 -2.54 -0.48 -18.97
N PHE A 93 -2.55 -1.08 -17.78
CA PHE A 93 -3.03 -0.43 -16.57
C PHE A 93 -1.91 -0.16 -15.59
N TYR A 94 -1.95 1.05 -15.02
CA TYR A 94 -0.97 1.57 -14.09
C TYR A 94 -1.64 2.03 -12.80
N CYS A 95 -0.90 2.04 -11.71
CA CYS A 95 -1.32 2.59 -10.41
C CYS A 95 -0.12 3.19 -9.66
N GLN A 96 -0.41 3.86 -8.56
CA GLN A 96 0.63 4.30 -7.62
C GLN A 96 1.24 3.10 -6.89
N ALA A 97 2.47 3.27 -6.37
CA ALA A 97 3.21 2.23 -5.66
C ALA A 97 2.40 1.57 -4.52
N ALA A 98 1.65 2.38 -3.76
CA ALA A 98 0.87 1.90 -2.63
C ALA A 98 -0.26 0.91 -2.99
N ASP A 99 -0.73 0.96 -4.24
CA ASP A 99 -1.81 0.09 -4.73
C ASP A 99 -1.28 -1.06 -5.61
N TYR A 100 0.02 -1.07 -5.93
CA TYR A 100 0.61 -1.97 -6.92
C TYR A 100 0.40 -3.45 -6.59
N PHE A 101 0.83 -3.88 -5.41
CA PHE A 101 0.70 -5.28 -4.98
C PHE A 101 -0.76 -5.70 -4.78
N HIS A 102 -1.60 -4.76 -4.31
CA HIS A 102 -3.04 -4.99 -4.21
C HIS A 102 -3.66 -5.25 -5.59
N LYS A 103 -3.41 -4.36 -6.56
CA LYS A 103 -3.99 -4.47 -7.91
C LYS A 103 -3.41 -5.64 -8.72
N LYS A 104 -2.13 -5.93 -8.55
CA LYS A 104 -1.45 -6.99 -9.34
C LYS A 104 -1.66 -8.40 -8.79
N TYR A 105 -1.68 -8.56 -7.46
CA TYR A 105 -1.67 -9.85 -6.78
C TYR A 105 -2.87 -10.10 -5.87
N GLY A 106 -3.78 -9.13 -5.74
CA GLY A 106 -4.94 -9.25 -4.85
C GLY A 106 -4.61 -9.22 -3.36
N MET A 107 -3.42 -8.74 -2.99
CA MET A 107 -3.01 -8.59 -1.60
C MET A 107 -3.83 -7.52 -0.88
N SER A 108 -3.78 -7.51 0.46
CA SER A 108 -4.26 -6.35 1.21
C SER A 108 -3.50 -5.09 0.80
N ALA A 109 -4.19 -3.97 0.71
CA ALA A 109 -3.55 -2.68 0.39
C ALA A 109 -2.52 -2.31 1.47
N THR A 110 -1.49 -1.54 1.07
CA THR A 110 -0.51 -0.96 2.01
C THR A 110 -1.23 -0.21 3.12
N HIS A 111 -0.81 -0.39 4.37
CA HIS A 111 -1.45 0.24 5.53
C HIS A 111 -1.44 1.77 5.39
N SER A 112 -2.59 2.40 5.67
CA SER A 112 -2.77 3.86 5.50
C SER A 112 -1.73 4.70 6.25
N ALA A 113 -1.36 4.29 7.46
CA ALA A 113 -0.33 4.98 8.24
C ALA A 113 1.08 4.89 7.59
N VAL A 114 1.41 3.77 6.92
CA VAL A 114 2.68 3.63 6.16
C VAL A 114 2.67 4.55 4.93
N ARG A 115 1.53 4.63 4.23
CA ARG A 115 1.35 5.58 3.10
C ARG A 115 1.45 7.04 3.56
N ALA A 116 0.84 7.38 4.70
CA ALA A 116 0.89 8.74 5.25
C ALA A 116 2.33 9.19 5.61
N ALA A 117 3.20 8.24 5.98
CA ALA A 117 4.60 8.50 6.31
C ALA A 117 5.52 8.71 5.08
N GLU A 118 5.04 8.45 3.84
CA GLU A 118 5.83 8.47 2.59
C GLU A 118 6.63 9.76 2.38
N ASN A 119 6.04 10.92 2.67
CA ASN A 119 6.69 12.21 2.48
C ASN A 119 7.42 12.73 3.74
N ILE A 120 7.41 11.94 4.81
CA ILE A 120 8.00 12.30 6.11
C ILE A 120 9.28 11.52 6.35
N VAL A 121 9.26 10.21 6.05
CA VAL A 121 10.36 9.29 6.30
C VAL A 121 11.15 9.08 5.01
N PRO A 122 12.40 9.56 4.94
CA PRO A 122 13.24 9.35 3.75
C PRO A 122 13.65 7.87 3.62
N PRO A 123 13.89 7.37 2.40
CA PRO A 123 14.41 6.04 2.17
C PRO A 123 15.71 5.75 2.95
N GLY A 124 15.85 4.53 3.42
CA GLY A 124 16.97 4.04 4.21
C GLY A 124 16.73 2.58 4.59
N LYS A 125 17.45 2.05 5.58
CA LYS A 125 17.21 0.69 6.07
C LYS A 125 15.92 0.64 6.90
N ALA A 126 14.96 -0.20 6.49
CA ALA A 126 13.68 -0.35 7.14
C ALA A 126 13.44 -1.77 7.66
N LEU A 127 12.72 -1.88 8.79
CA LEU A 127 12.25 -3.15 9.35
C LEU A 127 10.73 -3.17 9.38
N ASP A 128 10.10 -4.18 8.77
CA ASP A 128 8.67 -4.47 8.90
C ASP A 128 8.48 -5.63 9.90
N MET A 129 8.01 -5.32 11.10
CA MET A 129 7.81 -6.26 12.20
C MET A 129 6.40 -6.86 12.12
N GLY A 130 6.30 -8.19 11.96
CA GLY A 130 5.04 -8.87 11.69
C GLY A 130 4.54 -8.55 10.28
N CYS A 131 5.40 -8.76 9.30
CA CYS A 131 5.17 -8.33 7.92
C CYS A 131 3.96 -9.03 7.24
N GLY A 132 3.48 -10.16 7.79
CA GLY A 132 2.41 -10.94 7.20
C GLY A 132 2.70 -11.25 5.73
N GLN A 133 1.73 -11.03 4.85
CA GLN A 133 1.90 -11.27 3.41
C GLN A 133 2.81 -10.23 2.70
N GLY A 134 3.38 -9.25 3.42
CA GLY A 134 4.35 -8.31 2.88
C GLY A 134 3.79 -7.00 2.34
N ARG A 135 2.53 -6.64 2.63
CA ARG A 135 1.89 -5.43 2.08
C ARG A 135 2.68 -4.14 2.32
N ASN A 136 3.35 -4.01 3.48
CA ASN A 136 4.17 -2.85 3.79
C ASN A 136 5.61 -3.04 3.33
N ALA A 137 6.22 -4.21 3.60
CA ALA A 137 7.60 -4.51 3.23
C ALA A 137 7.83 -4.33 1.71
N LEU A 138 6.97 -4.92 0.87
CA LEU A 138 7.07 -4.83 -0.58
C LEU A 138 6.84 -3.40 -1.09
N TYR A 139 5.89 -2.66 -0.48
CA TYR A 139 5.68 -1.26 -0.79
C TYR A 139 6.91 -0.40 -0.46
N LEU A 140 7.49 -0.57 0.74
CA LEU A 140 8.69 0.16 1.15
C LEU A 140 9.86 -0.13 0.21
N ALA A 141 10.03 -1.39 -0.22
CA ALA A 141 11.04 -1.75 -1.22
C ALA A 141 10.83 -1.04 -2.57
N LEU A 142 9.57 -0.92 -3.05
CA LEU A 142 9.24 -0.12 -4.25
C LEU A 142 9.58 1.37 -4.07
N GLN A 143 9.54 1.88 -2.83
CA GLN A 143 9.91 3.26 -2.50
C GLN A 143 11.42 3.45 -2.30
N GLY A 144 12.23 2.41 -2.53
CA GLY A 144 13.69 2.47 -2.48
C GLY A 144 14.28 2.30 -1.07
N PHE A 145 13.51 1.76 -0.11
CA PHE A 145 14.07 1.32 1.17
C PHE A 145 14.82 0.00 1.02
N ASP A 146 15.91 -0.17 1.79
CA ASP A 146 16.56 -1.45 2.05
C ASP A 146 15.75 -2.16 3.16
N VAL A 147 14.97 -3.19 2.80
CA VAL A 147 13.92 -3.72 3.67
C VAL A 147 14.30 -5.07 4.26
N THR A 148 14.25 -5.12 5.59
CA THR A 148 14.16 -6.37 6.36
C THR A 148 12.71 -6.60 6.78
N ALA A 149 12.17 -7.80 6.56
CA ALA A 149 10.80 -8.17 6.90
C ALA A 149 10.80 -9.41 7.79
N VAL A 150 10.09 -9.37 8.92
CA VAL A 150 10.06 -10.50 9.84
C VAL A 150 8.64 -10.88 10.23
N ASP A 151 8.39 -12.19 10.32
CA ASP A 151 7.12 -12.75 10.81
C ASP A 151 7.37 -14.12 11.43
N ASN A 152 6.52 -14.57 12.34
CA ASN A 152 6.59 -15.92 12.92
C ASN A 152 5.93 -16.99 12.06
N ASN A 153 5.27 -16.60 10.96
CA ASN A 153 4.64 -17.52 10.02
C ASN A 153 5.58 -17.76 8.82
N PRO A 154 6.18 -18.96 8.69
CA PRO A 154 7.11 -19.26 7.59
C PRO A 154 6.49 -19.15 6.21
N MET A 155 5.17 -19.41 6.07
CA MET A 155 4.49 -19.27 4.79
C MET A 155 4.34 -17.78 4.39
N ALA A 156 4.14 -16.90 5.36
CA ALA A 156 4.11 -15.46 5.11
C ALA A 156 5.49 -14.96 4.65
N VAL A 157 6.54 -15.38 5.33
CA VAL A 157 7.94 -15.07 4.97
C VAL A 157 8.26 -15.56 3.55
N GLN A 158 7.92 -16.82 3.24
CA GLN A 158 8.13 -17.37 1.90
C GLN A 158 7.40 -16.57 0.82
N ASN A 159 6.15 -16.17 1.05
CA ASN A 159 5.38 -15.34 0.12
C ASN A 159 6.08 -14.00 -0.16
N VAL A 160 6.61 -13.35 0.87
CA VAL A 160 7.38 -12.09 0.71
C VAL A 160 8.61 -12.32 -0.16
N GLN A 161 9.39 -13.37 0.12
CA GLN A 161 10.59 -13.73 -0.65
C GLN A 161 10.26 -14.00 -2.13
N GLU A 162 9.21 -14.77 -2.39
CA GLU A 162 8.78 -15.11 -3.76
C GLU A 162 8.31 -13.88 -4.54
N LEU A 163 7.51 -13.02 -3.91
CA LEU A 163 7.01 -11.79 -4.56
C LEU A 163 8.15 -10.78 -4.78
N ALA A 164 9.04 -10.59 -3.81
CA ALA A 164 10.20 -9.73 -3.96
C ALA A 164 11.09 -10.18 -5.12
N ALA A 165 11.42 -11.49 -5.19
CA ALA A 165 12.21 -12.05 -6.28
C ALA A 165 11.53 -11.88 -7.65
N ARG A 166 10.21 -12.09 -7.73
CA ARG A 166 9.41 -11.91 -8.96
C ARG A 166 9.41 -10.47 -9.47
N GLU A 167 9.42 -9.52 -8.57
CA GLU A 167 9.42 -8.08 -8.88
C GLU A 167 10.83 -7.48 -8.97
N GLY A 168 11.88 -8.27 -8.73
CA GLY A 168 13.25 -7.78 -8.73
C GLY A 168 13.55 -6.81 -7.59
N LEU A 169 12.87 -6.97 -6.46
CA LEU A 169 13.05 -6.18 -5.24
C LEU A 169 14.01 -6.89 -4.28
N GLU A 170 14.87 -6.12 -3.64
CA GLU A 170 15.75 -6.62 -2.58
C GLU A 170 15.02 -6.48 -1.23
N VAL A 171 14.49 -7.60 -0.72
CA VAL A 171 13.85 -7.70 0.61
C VAL A 171 14.45 -8.89 1.33
N GLU A 172 15.10 -8.65 2.46
CA GLU A 172 15.54 -9.70 3.36
C GLU A 172 14.35 -10.12 4.25
N ALA A 173 13.80 -11.32 4.04
CA ALA A 173 12.68 -11.80 4.85
C ALA A 173 13.04 -13.10 5.55
N PHE A 174 12.75 -13.22 6.86
CA PHE A 174 13.02 -14.41 7.64
C PHE A 174 12.04 -14.61 8.82
N GLU A 175 11.95 -15.85 9.29
CA GLU A 175 11.13 -16.21 10.42
C GLU A 175 11.72 -15.65 11.72
N TYR A 176 10.88 -14.94 12.50
CA TYR A 176 11.29 -14.36 13.77
C TYR A 176 10.12 -14.22 14.74
N ASP A 177 10.30 -14.67 15.98
CA ASP A 177 9.35 -14.43 17.07
C ASP A 177 9.62 -13.07 17.71
N LEU A 178 8.72 -12.12 17.52
CA LEU A 178 8.83 -10.77 18.07
C LEU A 178 8.89 -10.74 19.61
N ASN A 179 8.36 -11.77 20.30
CA ASN A 179 8.48 -11.89 21.76
C ASN A 179 9.94 -12.07 22.22
N ALA A 180 10.86 -12.46 21.35
CA ALA A 180 12.28 -12.55 21.68
C ALA A 180 12.92 -11.18 21.93
N ALA A 181 12.36 -10.11 21.36
CA ALA A 181 12.84 -8.73 21.52
C ALA A 181 14.37 -8.58 21.33
N ASN A 182 14.91 -9.25 20.31
CA ASN A 182 16.36 -9.38 20.09
C ASN A 182 16.78 -9.09 18.64
N ILE A 183 16.17 -8.08 18.03
CA ILE A 183 16.65 -7.54 16.73
C ILE A 183 18.05 -6.96 16.98
N GLN A 184 19.00 -7.26 16.09
CA GLN A 184 20.41 -6.87 16.26
C GLN A 184 20.83 -5.71 15.36
N ASP A 185 20.24 -5.59 14.17
CA ASP A 185 20.56 -4.55 13.21
C ASP A 185 19.93 -3.22 13.57
N ASP A 186 20.52 -2.14 13.07
CA ASP A 186 20.03 -0.78 13.24
C ASP A 186 19.32 -0.26 11.99
N PHE A 187 18.17 0.39 12.17
CA PHE A 187 17.26 0.82 11.12
C PHE A 187 17.02 2.32 11.14
N ASN A 188 16.73 2.89 9.97
CA ASN A 188 16.24 4.26 9.83
C ASN A 188 14.73 4.33 10.08
N TYR A 189 14.00 3.24 9.80
CA TYR A 189 12.57 3.15 9.95
C TYR A 189 12.15 1.76 10.44
N ILE A 190 11.41 1.70 11.54
CA ILE A 190 10.82 0.45 12.05
C ILE A 190 9.31 0.58 12.04
N VAL A 191 8.65 -0.37 11.38
CA VAL A 191 7.20 -0.44 11.23
C VAL A 191 6.65 -1.64 11.99
N ALA A 192 5.64 -1.43 12.81
CA ALA A 192 4.88 -2.46 13.53
C ALA A 192 3.38 -2.16 13.42
N THR A 193 2.76 -2.55 12.30
CA THR A 193 1.34 -2.28 12.07
C THR A 193 0.49 -3.52 12.35
N VAL A 194 -0.45 -3.39 13.29
CA VAL A 194 -1.45 -4.42 13.59
C VAL A 194 -0.81 -5.76 13.99
N VAL A 195 0.30 -5.71 14.73
CA VAL A 195 1.03 -6.90 15.16
C VAL A 195 1.18 -6.97 16.68
N MET A 196 1.41 -5.85 17.40
CA MET A 196 1.68 -5.87 18.83
C MET A 196 0.54 -6.48 19.64
N MET A 197 -0.71 -6.34 19.19
CA MET A 197 -1.88 -6.93 19.84
C MET A 197 -1.84 -8.47 19.93
N PHE A 198 -1.02 -9.12 19.12
CA PHE A 198 -0.87 -10.59 19.12
C PHE A 198 0.30 -11.08 19.99
N LEU A 199 1.10 -10.17 20.54
CA LEU A 199 2.25 -10.50 21.38
C LEU A 199 1.83 -10.75 22.83
N GLN A 200 2.67 -11.45 23.58
CA GLN A 200 2.42 -11.66 25.00
C GLN A 200 2.68 -10.35 25.78
N PRO A 201 1.75 -9.90 26.64
CA PRO A 201 1.83 -8.59 27.33
C PRO A 201 3.15 -8.36 28.07
N ARG A 202 3.70 -9.41 28.71
CA ARG A 202 4.95 -9.34 29.48
C ARG A 202 6.18 -8.97 28.65
N PHE A 203 6.14 -9.13 27.31
CA PHE A 203 7.27 -8.83 26.44
C PHE A 203 7.15 -7.49 25.73
N ILE A 204 5.98 -6.84 25.77
CA ILE A 204 5.76 -5.55 25.10
C ILE A 204 6.81 -4.49 25.50
N PRO A 205 7.13 -4.29 26.79
CA PRO A 205 8.16 -3.31 27.18
C PRO A 205 9.53 -3.60 26.55
N GLN A 206 9.93 -4.87 26.48
CA GLN A 206 11.21 -5.26 25.89
C GLN A 206 11.19 -5.12 24.36
N VAL A 207 10.06 -5.43 23.68
CA VAL A 207 9.90 -5.25 22.25
C VAL A 207 10.03 -3.77 21.89
N ILE A 208 9.33 -2.87 22.59
CA ILE A 208 9.42 -1.43 22.38
C ILE A 208 10.83 -0.92 22.67
N ALA A 209 11.45 -1.33 23.78
CA ALA A 209 12.83 -0.95 24.12
C ALA A 209 13.84 -1.41 23.04
N ASN A 210 13.67 -2.61 22.48
CA ASN A 210 14.48 -3.10 21.37
C ASN A 210 14.27 -2.26 20.11
N MET A 211 13.03 -1.95 19.73
CA MET A 211 12.73 -1.03 18.62
C MET A 211 13.43 0.31 18.81
N GLN A 212 13.29 0.93 19.98
CA GLN A 212 13.91 2.23 20.28
C GLN A 212 15.45 2.16 20.21
N THR A 213 16.03 1.09 20.74
CA THR A 213 17.50 0.89 20.71
C THR A 213 17.99 0.72 19.30
N ARG A 214 17.29 -0.04 18.46
CA ARG A 214 17.67 -0.36 17.08
C ARG A 214 17.25 0.67 16.06
N THR A 215 16.59 1.72 16.49
CA THR A 215 16.34 2.89 15.61
C THR A 215 17.55 3.82 15.70
N LYS A 216 18.13 4.17 14.54
CA LYS A 216 19.22 5.13 14.43
C LYS A 216 18.79 6.51 14.93
N ALA A 217 19.73 7.35 15.36
CA ALA A 217 19.46 8.75 15.65
C ALA A 217 18.81 9.44 14.44
N GLY A 218 17.75 10.22 14.67
CA GLY A 218 16.93 10.82 13.61
C GLY A 218 16.03 9.86 12.83
N GLY A 219 16.05 8.56 13.15
CA GLY A 219 15.19 7.55 12.56
C GLY A 219 13.77 7.53 13.16
N TYR A 220 12.90 6.67 12.65
CA TYR A 220 11.47 6.70 12.94
C TYR A 220 10.94 5.33 13.37
N ASN A 221 9.96 5.33 14.28
CA ASN A 221 9.12 4.18 14.58
C ASN A 221 7.66 4.49 14.24
N LEU A 222 7.03 3.61 13.47
CA LEU A 222 5.60 3.63 13.18
C LEU A 222 4.93 2.45 13.88
N ILE A 223 3.99 2.73 14.77
CA ILE A 223 3.23 1.69 15.47
C ILE A 223 1.74 1.94 15.25
N VAL A 224 1.02 0.87 14.87
CA VAL A 224 -0.44 0.83 14.86
C VAL A 224 -0.89 -0.41 15.60
N SER A 225 -1.69 -0.24 16.65
CA SER A 225 -2.15 -1.37 17.48
C SER A 225 -3.52 -1.12 18.10
N ALA A 226 -4.19 -2.21 18.49
CA ALA A 226 -5.46 -2.16 19.20
C ALA A 226 -5.30 -1.54 20.58
N MET A 227 -6.35 -0.87 21.02
CA MET A 227 -6.49 -0.30 22.36
C MET A 227 -7.67 -0.94 23.09
N ASP A 228 -7.62 -0.86 24.44
CA ASP A 228 -8.74 -1.16 25.33
C ASP A 228 -8.93 0.03 26.26
N THR A 229 -10.02 0.77 26.10
CA THR A 229 -10.29 2.02 26.83
C THR A 229 -11.63 1.95 27.54
N GLU A 230 -11.79 2.72 28.64
CA GLU A 230 -13.02 2.70 29.43
C GLU A 230 -14.25 3.14 28.63
N ASP A 231 -14.07 4.16 27.76
CA ASP A 231 -15.14 4.70 26.92
C ASP A 231 -15.46 3.81 25.70
N PHE A 232 -14.52 2.95 25.29
CA PHE A 232 -14.71 2.03 24.18
C PHE A 232 -13.92 0.72 24.37
N PRO A 233 -14.45 -0.24 25.16
CA PRO A 233 -13.81 -1.51 25.39
C PRO A 233 -13.64 -2.32 24.08
N CYS A 234 -12.47 -2.92 23.89
CA CYS A 234 -12.18 -3.73 22.72
C CYS A 234 -12.86 -5.11 22.83
N PRO A 235 -13.75 -5.49 21.91
CA PRO A 235 -14.47 -6.76 21.96
C PRO A 235 -13.61 -7.95 21.53
N MET A 236 -12.40 -7.71 21.02
CA MET A 236 -11.54 -8.73 20.48
C MET A 236 -10.67 -9.38 21.58
N PRO A 237 -10.48 -10.70 21.56
CA PRO A 237 -9.69 -11.44 22.56
C PRO A 237 -8.17 -11.35 22.27
N PHE A 238 -7.68 -10.15 21.94
CA PHE A 238 -6.24 -9.97 21.77
C PHE A 238 -5.49 -10.14 23.08
N PRO A 239 -4.33 -10.83 23.08
CA PRO A 239 -3.49 -10.96 24.25
C PRO A 239 -3.08 -9.63 24.86
N PHE A 240 -2.75 -8.64 24.01
CA PHE A 240 -2.34 -7.30 24.43
C PHE A 240 -3.17 -6.22 23.72
N LYS A 241 -3.44 -5.16 24.44
CA LYS A 241 -4.10 -3.93 23.95
C LYS A 241 -3.55 -2.76 24.75
N PHE A 242 -3.20 -1.68 24.07
CA PHE A 242 -2.75 -0.47 24.76
C PHE A 242 -3.88 0.20 25.53
N SER A 243 -3.58 0.71 26.73
CA SER A 243 -4.43 1.66 27.43
C SER A 243 -4.28 3.08 26.84
N GLU A 244 -5.19 3.98 27.21
CA GLU A 244 -5.12 5.39 26.81
C GLU A 244 -3.79 6.02 27.25
N GLY A 245 -3.08 6.66 26.31
CA GLY A 245 -1.78 7.31 26.55
C GLY A 245 -0.59 6.40 26.77
N GLU A 246 -0.77 5.08 26.98
CA GLU A 246 0.32 4.15 27.33
C GLU A 246 1.45 4.15 26.29
N LEU A 247 1.13 4.13 24.99
CA LEU A 247 2.17 4.14 23.96
C LEU A 247 2.95 5.46 23.96
N ARG A 248 2.31 6.58 24.27
CA ARG A 248 2.96 7.89 24.40
C ARG A 248 3.97 7.90 25.54
N GLU A 249 3.70 7.23 26.65
CA GLU A 249 4.63 7.13 27.80
C GLU A 249 5.93 6.41 27.41
N TYR A 250 5.86 5.35 26.60
CA TYR A 250 7.05 4.68 26.07
C TYR A 250 7.94 5.58 25.21
N TYR A 251 7.35 6.57 24.52
CA TYR A 251 8.03 7.47 23.59
C TYR A 251 8.11 8.92 24.10
N GLN A 252 8.04 9.16 25.43
CA GLN A 252 8.04 10.50 26.01
C GLN A 252 9.26 11.35 25.65
N ASP A 253 10.41 10.72 25.38
CA ASP A 253 11.66 11.38 25.02
C ASP A 253 11.87 11.50 23.51
N TRP A 254 10.86 11.10 22.70
CA TRP A 254 10.88 11.17 21.24
C TRP A 254 9.97 12.27 20.73
N GLU A 255 10.27 12.78 19.52
CA GLU A 255 9.37 13.68 18.80
C GLU A 255 8.18 12.89 18.25
N LEU A 256 6.97 13.14 18.75
CA LEU A 256 5.74 12.55 18.21
C LEU A 256 5.33 13.35 16.97
N VAL A 257 5.67 12.85 15.78
CA VAL A 257 5.32 13.46 14.49
C VAL A 257 3.83 13.30 14.21
N GLU A 258 3.28 12.14 14.55
CA GLU A 258 1.85 11.84 14.54
C GLU A 258 1.51 10.98 15.74
N TYR A 259 0.41 11.30 16.41
CA TYR A 259 -0.15 10.48 17.47
C TYR A 259 -1.66 10.61 17.50
N LYS A 260 -2.36 9.48 17.36
CA LYS A 260 -3.82 9.43 17.36
C LYS A 260 -4.29 8.19 18.13
N GLU A 261 -5.38 8.37 18.87
CA GLU A 261 -6.14 7.29 19.50
C GLU A 261 -7.58 7.43 19.00
N GLU A 262 -7.95 6.69 17.99
CA GLU A 262 -9.21 6.89 17.28
C GLU A 262 -9.93 5.57 16.97
N LEU A 263 -11.25 5.66 16.78
CA LEU A 263 -12.06 4.54 16.33
C LEU A 263 -11.62 4.09 14.94
N GLY A 264 -11.41 2.78 14.83
CA GLY A 264 -11.16 2.11 13.58
C GLY A 264 -12.06 0.89 13.43
N ALA A 265 -12.07 0.31 12.23
CA ALA A 265 -12.82 -0.88 11.93
C ALA A 265 -11.92 -2.00 11.43
N MET A 266 -12.18 -3.21 11.86
CA MET A 266 -11.59 -4.42 11.29
C MET A 266 -12.31 -4.84 10.01
N HIS A 267 -11.64 -5.63 9.17
CA HIS A 267 -12.30 -6.34 8.07
C HIS A 267 -13.25 -7.44 8.56
N ALA A 268 -13.04 -7.95 9.79
CA ALA A 268 -13.96 -8.90 10.43
C ALA A 268 -15.30 -8.22 10.76
N LYS A 269 -16.37 -8.97 10.64
CA LYS A 269 -17.73 -8.50 10.89
C LYS A 269 -18.33 -9.19 12.12
N ASP A 270 -19.21 -8.48 12.80
CA ASP A 270 -20.04 -9.01 13.88
C ASP A 270 -21.13 -9.96 13.33
N GLU A 271 -21.94 -10.52 14.23
CA GLU A 271 -23.05 -11.40 13.89
C GLU A 271 -24.17 -10.72 13.04
N PHE A 272 -24.19 -9.40 13.01
CA PHE A 272 -25.13 -8.60 12.22
C PHE A 272 -24.55 -8.15 10.88
N GLY A 273 -23.29 -8.51 10.57
CA GLY A 273 -22.61 -8.14 9.33
C GLY A 273 -21.95 -6.75 9.34
N ASN A 274 -21.91 -6.04 10.48
CA ASN A 274 -21.24 -4.77 10.62
C ASN A 274 -19.75 -4.96 10.89
N PRO A 275 -18.86 -4.08 10.40
CA PRO A 275 -17.44 -4.11 10.77
C PRO A 275 -17.26 -3.97 12.29
N ILE A 276 -16.42 -4.83 12.88
CA ILE A 276 -16.10 -4.74 14.30
C ILE A 276 -15.26 -3.49 14.52
N GLN A 277 -15.72 -2.61 15.41
CA GLN A 277 -15.08 -1.34 15.74
C GLN A 277 -14.46 -1.38 17.13
N PHE A 278 -13.29 -0.78 17.28
CA PHE A 278 -12.63 -0.45 18.54
C PHE A 278 -11.56 0.61 18.30
N LYS A 279 -10.97 1.15 19.38
CA LYS A 279 -9.91 2.16 19.22
C LYS A 279 -8.58 1.53 18.81
N PHE A 280 -7.86 2.27 17.98
CA PHE A 280 -6.48 2.01 17.61
C PHE A 280 -5.63 3.20 18.00
N VAL A 281 -4.43 2.93 18.50
CA VAL A 281 -3.36 3.92 18.55
C VAL A 281 -2.56 3.86 17.26
N THR A 282 -2.33 5.03 16.67
CA THR A 282 -1.40 5.24 15.54
C THR A 282 -0.36 6.25 15.99
N MET A 283 0.91 5.87 15.92
CA MET A 283 2.03 6.72 16.30
C MET A 283 3.13 6.66 15.26
N LEU A 284 3.57 7.82 14.78
CA LEU A 284 4.86 8.00 14.10
C LEU A 284 5.74 8.86 15.00
N ALA A 285 6.80 8.27 15.53
CA ALA A 285 7.73 8.94 16.42
C ALA A 285 9.14 8.98 15.81
N LYS A 286 9.81 10.13 15.96
CA LYS A 286 11.18 10.35 15.50
C LYS A 286 12.14 10.35 16.68
N LYS A 287 13.21 9.55 16.58
CA LYS A 287 14.28 9.51 17.58
C LYS A 287 15.09 10.81 17.56
N PRO A 288 15.39 11.41 18.70
CA PRO A 288 16.35 12.53 18.77
C PRO A 288 17.67 12.18 18.09
N ALA A 289 18.35 13.26 17.56
CA ALA A 289 19.63 13.15 16.87
C ALA A 289 20.79 12.85 17.83
#